data_464daa4fa1d78ea7e3e2e1aad02b31e2
#
_entry.id   464daa4fa1d78ea7e3e2e1aad02b31e2
#
_cell.length_a   1.000
_cell.length_b   1.000
_cell.length_c   1.000
_cell.angle_alpha   90.00
_cell.angle_beta   90.00
_cell.angle_gamma   90.00
#
_symmetry.space_group_name_H-M   'P 1'
#
loop_
_entity.id
_entity.type
_entity.pdbx_description
1 polymer ?
#
loop_
_entity_poly.entity_id
_entity_poly.type
_entity_poly.pdbx_seq_one_letter_code
_entity_poly.pdbx_strand_id
1 'polypeptide(L)'
;MERPDFFTLRNGEKVKLPFSPKEYQDRVDKLRKAMSENDIEITILTSMHNIAYYTGFIYCSFGRPYGCVVTQNKIITISANIDASQPWRRSHCDNIIYTDWKRDNFFKAINSIIDKKDKPKSIGIENDHITLEIKGKLNSIFENATFKDISKKLMKHRMIKSDEEIEIIKNGARIADLGAEEIVKLIKPGQTELEIAIAGRDRMEREIAKSYPGAEYMDTWVWFQSGINTDGAHNPKTNRTLKNGDILSLNTFPMISGYYTALERTLFVNEVDDASLKAWEANVKVHKRGLELIKPGIKCSQICEELNDLFASLGYLQYRTFGYGHSFGMLSHFYGREAGLELSLIHISEPTRPAL
;
A
#
# COMPACT_ATOMS: atom_id res chain seq x y z
N MET A 1 -10.46 29.43 30.51
CA MET A 1 -11.24 28.78 29.46
C MET A 1 -10.71 27.35 29.34
N GLU A 2 -11.54 26.35 29.60
CA GLU A 2 -11.15 24.96 29.55
C GLU A 2 -11.00 24.55 28.06
N ARG A 3 -9.88 23.92 27.69
CA ARG A 3 -9.65 23.47 26.30
C ARG A 3 -10.46 22.18 26.07
N PRO A 4 -11.17 22.04 24.96
CA PRO A 4 -11.91 20.82 24.66
C PRO A 4 -10.93 19.66 24.46
N ASP A 5 -11.32 18.46 24.88
CA ASP A 5 -10.53 17.24 24.65
C ASP A 5 -10.60 16.83 23.16
N PHE A 6 -11.71 17.07 22.50
CA PHE A 6 -11.95 16.82 21.06
C PHE A 6 -13.08 17.73 20.54
N PHE A 7 -13.16 17.89 19.23
CA PHE A 7 -14.18 18.70 18.56
C PHE A 7 -14.32 18.28 17.08
N THR A 8 -15.34 18.78 16.40
CA THR A 8 -15.51 18.63 14.96
C THR A 8 -15.13 19.93 14.25
N LEU A 9 -14.34 19.82 13.18
CA LEU A 9 -13.97 20.95 12.35
C LEU A 9 -14.26 20.65 10.89
N ARG A 10 -15.19 21.42 10.32
CA ARG A 10 -15.55 21.37 8.88
C ARG A 10 -15.10 22.68 8.25
N ASN A 11 -13.84 22.74 7.84
CA ASN A 11 -13.25 23.94 7.24
C ASN A 11 -12.80 23.69 5.82
N GLY A 12 -13.25 24.54 4.90
CA GLY A 12 -12.99 24.45 3.47
C GLY A 12 -13.90 23.46 2.75
N GLU A 13 -13.76 23.41 1.44
CA GLU A 13 -14.47 22.47 0.57
C GLU A 13 -13.79 21.11 0.55
N LYS A 14 -14.57 20.05 0.29
CA LYS A 14 -14.01 18.72 0.07
C LYS A 14 -13.29 18.67 -1.28
N VAL A 15 -12.09 18.12 -1.29
CA VAL A 15 -11.36 17.87 -2.53
C VAL A 15 -12.03 16.74 -3.33
N LYS A 16 -11.81 16.73 -4.64
CA LYS A 16 -12.23 15.59 -5.46
C LYS A 16 -11.39 14.37 -5.09
N LEU A 17 -12.03 13.35 -4.54
CA LEU A 17 -11.39 12.09 -4.21
C LEU A 17 -11.10 11.26 -5.48
N PRO A 18 -10.15 10.30 -5.41
CA PRO A 18 -9.76 9.49 -6.57
C PRO A 18 -10.86 8.54 -7.07
N PHE A 19 -11.76 8.13 -6.18
CA PHE A 19 -12.84 7.21 -6.49
C PHE A 19 -14.21 7.87 -6.39
N SER A 20 -15.19 7.27 -7.05
CA SER A 20 -16.57 7.71 -6.99
C SER A 20 -17.16 7.55 -5.58
N PRO A 21 -18.19 8.35 -5.21
CA PRO A 21 -18.92 8.16 -3.97
C PRO A 21 -19.51 6.74 -3.83
N LYS A 22 -19.90 6.14 -4.97
CA LYS A 22 -20.41 4.77 -5.01
C LYS A 22 -19.33 3.75 -4.62
N GLU A 23 -18.12 3.88 -5.14
CA GLU A 23 -17.01 2.99 -4.81
C GLU A 23 -16.72 3.01 -3.30
N TYR A 24 -16.64 4.20 -2.68
CA TYR A 24 -16.44 4.29 -1.22
C TYR A 24 -17.61 3.69 -0.44
N GLN A 25 -18.86 3.89 -0.89
CA GLN A 25 -20.02 3.30 -0.25
C GLN A 25 -19.97 1.77 -0.35
N ASP A 26 -19.68 1.22 -1.53
CA ASP A 26 -19.56 -0.23 -1.74
C ASP A 26 -18.47 -0.86 -0.84
N ARG A 27 -17.33 -0.17 -0.63
CA ARG A 27 -16.29 -0.60 0.30
C ARG A 27 -16.78 -0.65 1.74
N VAL A 28 -17.45 0.41 2.18
CA VAL A 28 -18.01 0.49 3.55
C VAL A 28 -19.10 -0.56 3.75
N ASP A 29 -19.94 -0.81 2.77
CA ASP A 29 -20.99 -1.83 2.84
C ASP A 29 -20.42 -3.26 2.89
N LYS A 30 -19.34 -3.54 2.16
CA LYS A 30 -18.57 -4.80 2.31
C LYS A 30 -18.04 -4.96 3.74
N LEU A 31 -17.51 -3.88 4.35
CA LEU A 31 -17.05 -3.92 5.73
C LEU A 31 -18.20 -4.17 6.70
N ARG A 32 -19.32 -3.45 6.59
CA ARG A 32 -20.51 -3.64 7.43
C ARG A 32 -21.08 -5.06 7.31
N LYS A 33 -21.10 -5.61 6.09
CA LYS A 33 -21.47 -7.01 5.88
C LYS A 33 -20.54 -7.97 6.62
N ALA A 34 -19.22 -7.77 6.50
CA ALA A 34 -18.24 -8.58 7.24
C ALA A 34 -18.38 -8.43 8.76
N MET A 35 -18.72 -7.23 9.26
CA MET A 35 -19.04 -7.00 10.67
C MET A 35 -20.26 -7.84 11.09
N SER A 36 -21.36 -7.78 10.34
CA SER A 36 -22.58 -8.54 10.64
C SER A 36 -22.36 -10.05 10.61
N GLU A 37 -21.63 -10.57 9.62
CA GLU A 37 -21.30 -11.99 9.49
C GLU A 37 -20.41 -12.52 10.65
N ASN A 38 -19.75 -11.65 11.39
CA ASN A 38 -18.87 -12.00 12.50
C ASN A 38 -19.37 -11.48 13.87
N ASP A 39 -20.64 -11.07 13.96
CA ASP A 39 -21.24 -10.47 15.16
C ASP A 39 -20.36 -9.35 15.74
N ILE A 40 -19.95 -8.41 14.90
CA ILE A 40 -19.18 -7.22 15.26
C ILE A 40 -20.10 -6.00 15.18
N GLU A 41 -20.29 -5.30 16.29
CA GLU A 41 -21.16 -4.14 16.35
C GLU A 41 -20.47 -2.86 15.87
N ILE A 42 -19.19 -2.70 16.20
CA ILE A 42 -18.36 -1.60 15.72
C ILE A 42 -16.98 -2.11 15.30
N THR A 43 -16.33 -1.40 14.40
CA THR A 43 -14.92 -1.67 14.04
C THR A 43 -14.09 -0.42 14.29
N ILE A 44 -12.93 -0.59 14.92
CA ILE A 44 -11.93 0.46 15.13
C ILE A 44 -10.72 0.12 14.28
N LEU A 45 -10.53 0.90 13.21
CA LEU A 45 -9.37 0.80 12.32
C LEU A 45 -8.27 1.73 12.83
N THR A 46 -7.04 1.23 12.80
CA THR A 46 -5.84 1.99 13.19
C THR A 46 -4.75 1.96 12.14
N SER A 47 -4.87 1.07 11.15
CA SER A 47 -3.90 0.97 10.06
C SER A 47 -4.15 2.03 8.99
N MET A 48 -3.07 2.65 8.51
CA MET A 48 -3.14 3.68 7.48
C MET A 48 -3.80 3.16 6.19
N HIS A 49 -3.45 1.98 5.76
CA HIS A 49 -3.95 1.40 4.51
C HIS A 49 -5.46 1.10 4.56
N ASN A 50 -5.98 0.57 5.67
CA ASN A 50 -7.41 0.32 5.78
C ASN A 50 -8.19 1.61 5.96
N ILE A 51 -7.70 2.56 6.76
CA ILE A 51 -8.34 3.87 6.90
C ILE A 51 -8.41 4.57 5.54
N ALA A 52 -7.31 4.62 4.78
CA ALA A 52 -7.29 5.21 3.45
C ALA A 52 -8.24 4.49 2.47
N TYR A 53 -8.26 3.15 2.49
CA TYR A 53 -9.13 2.35 1.64
C TYR A 53 -10.62 2.65 1.84
N TYR A 54 -11.05 2.74 3.11
CA TYR A 54 -12.46 2.96 3.44
C TYR A 54 -12.88 4.44 3.49
N THR A 55 -11.95 5.38 3.65
CA THR A 55 -12.28 6.79 3.83
C THR A 55 -11.78 7.72 2.74
N GLY A 56 -10.77 7.32 2.00
CA GLY A 56 -10.04 8.16 1.04
C GLY A 56 -8.94 9.00 1.70
N PHE A 57 -8.87 9.09 3.03
CA PHE A 57 -7.88 9.91 3.70
C PHE A 57 -6.56 9.16 3.90
N ILE A 58 -5.52 9.65 3.25
CA ILE A 58 -4.15 9.18 3.45
C ILE A 58 -3.50 10.04 4.52
N TYR A 59 -3.17 9.41 5.64
CA TYR A 59 -2.61 10.08 6.80
C TYR A 59 -1.08 9.90 6.85
N CYS A 60 -0.38 10.97 7.22
CA CYS A 60 1.03 10.90 7.51
C CYS A 60 1.24 10.75 9.02
N SER A 61 1.60 9.55 9.45
CA SER A 61 1.78 9.26 10.88
C SER A 61 3.09 9.83 11.41
N PHE A 62 3.00 10.95 12.13
CA PHE A 62 4.13 11.53 12.86
C PHE A 62 4.10 11.15 14.36
N GLY A 63 3.84 9.87 14.66
CA GLY A 63 3.83 9.36 16.04
C GLY A 63 2.59 9.73 16.86
N ARG A 64 1.54 10.28 16.24
CA ARG A 64 0.23 10.53 16.87
C ARG A 64 -0.75 9.43 16.51
N PRO A 65 -1.56 8.94 17.45
CA PRO A 65 -2.58 7.96 17.14
C PRO A 65 -3.60 8.54 16.16
N TYR A 66 -3.99 7.71 15.21
CA TYR A 66 -4.98 7.98 14.20
C TYR A 66 -5.91 6.78 14.09
N GLY A 67 -7.20 7.01 13.80
CA GLY A 67 -8.16 5.94 13.75
C GLY A 67 -9.37 6.24 12.87
N CYS A 68 -10.15 5.21 12.64
CA CYS A 68 -11.47 5.31 12.04
C CYS A 68 -12.44 4.39 12.79
N VAL A 69 -13.57 4.90 13.19
CA VAL A 69 -14.64 4.11 13.80
C VAL A 69 -15.75 3.90 12.77
N VAL A 70 -16.10 2.63 12.55
CA VAL A 70 -17.17 2.21 11.65
C VAL A 70 -18.27 1.54 12.48
N THR A 71 -19.48 2.04 12.34
CA THR A 71 -20.70 1.42 12.87
C THR A 71 -21.62 1.05 11.71
N GLN A 72 -22.76 0.43 12.00
CA GLN A 72 -23.76 0.14 10.96
C GLN A 72 -24.25 1.40 10.22
N ASN A 73 -24.19 2.58 10.86
CA ASN A 73 -24.76 3.80 10.32
C ASN A 73 -23.74 4.93 10.09
N LYS A 74 -22.53 4.82 10.64
CA LYS A 74 -21.53 5.89 10.61
C LYS A 74 -20.16 5.37 10.22
N ILE A 75 -19.36 6.23 9.60
CA ILE A 75 -17.92 6.08 9.43
C ILE A 75 -17.28 7.42 9.77
N ILE A 76 -16.38 7.44 10.75
CA ILE A 76 -15.81 8.68 11.29
C ILE A 76 -14.31 8.47 11.50
N THR A 77 -13.49 9.33 10.87
CA THR A 77 -12.06 9.39 11.14
C THR A 77 -11.78 10.17 12.41
N ILE A 78 -10.69 9.81 13.11
CA ILE A 78 -10.23 10.46 14.33
C ILE A 78 -8.77 10.81 14.15
N SER A 79 -8.45 12.10 14.22
CA SER A 79 -7.10 12.61 13.97
C SER A 79 -6.69 13.66 14.99
N ALA A 80 -5.37 13.91 15.08
CA ALA A 80 -4.82 14.94 15.95
C ALA A 80 -5.12 16.35 15.44
N ASN A 81 -5.21 17.31 16.33
CA ASN A 81 -5.48 18.71 15.98
C ASN A 81 -4.41 19.34 15.07
N ILE A 82 -3.20 18.83 15.05
CA ILE A 82 -2.16 19.31 14.14
C ILE A 82 -2.54 19.12 12.67
N ASP A 83 -3.36 18.12 12.35
CA ASP A 83 -3.88 17.85 11.01
C ASP A 83 -5.17 18.61 10.70
N ALA A 84 -5.80 19.15 11.75
CA ALA A 84 -6.97 20.02 11.72
C ALA A 84 -8.01 19.62 10.65
N SER A 85 -8.21 20.46 9.64
CA SER A 85 -9.23 20.29 8.61
C SER A 85 -8.87 19.31 7.48
N GLN A 86 -7.64 18.76 7.42
CA GLN A 86 -7.24 17.84 6.35
C GLN A 86 -8.18 16.62 6.26
N PRO A 87 -8.46 15.87 7.35
CA PRO A 87 -9.33 14.70 7.28
C PRO A 87 -10.74 15.02 6.77
N TRP A 88 -11.28 16.18 7.12
CA TRP A 88 -12.56 16.65 6.58
C TRP A 88 -12.50 16.86 5.08
N ARG A 89 -11.53 17.62 4.58
CA ARG A 89 -11.43 17.94 3.16
C ARG A 89 -11.10 16.74 2.28
N ARG A 90 -10.31 15.79 2.79
CA ARG A 90 -9.67 14.72 2.02
C ARG A 90 -10.26 13.33 2.26
N SER A 91 -11.47 13.27 2.84
CA SER A 91 -12.23 12.02 3.00
C SER A 91 -13.69 12.21 2.58
N HIS A 92 -14.38 11.10 2.33
CA HIS A 92 -15.83 11.15 2.08
C HIS A 92 -16.66 11.16 3.38
N CYS A 93 -16.06 10.90 4.54
CA CYS A 93 -16.72 10.76 5.83
C CYS A 93 -16.57 11.99 6.72
N ASP A 94 -17.19 11.94 7.91
CA ASP A 94 -16.99 12.92 8.97
C ASP A 94 -15.68 12.67 9.72
N ASN A 95 -15.25 13.69 10.47
CA ASN A 95 -14.03 13.66 11.27
C ASN A 95 -14.25 14.21 12.67
N ILE A 96 -13.62 13.59 13.66
CA ILE A 96 -13.43 14.14 15.00
C ILE A 96 -11.94 14.41 15.21
N ILE A 97 -11.63 15.61 15.65
CA ILE A 97 -10.27 16.05 15.96
C ILE A 97 -10.09 15.97 17.46
N TYR A 98 -9.07 15.23 17.92
CA TYR A 98 -8.68 15.29 19.32
C TYR A 98 -7.55 16.29 19.53
N THR A 99 -7.55 16.97 20.68
CA THR A 99 -6.47 17.87 21.07
C THR A 99 -5.33 17.06 21.68
N ASP A 100 -4.09 17.27 21.17
CA ASP A 100 -2.92 16.45 21.51
C ASP A 100 -2.19 16.90 22.79
N TRP A 101 -2.79 17.76 23.57
CA TRP A 101 -2.27 18.17 24.88
C TRP A 101 -2.43 17.10 25.98
N LYS A 102 -3.27 16.07 25.74
CA LYS A 102 -3.37 14.84 26.55
C LYS A 102 -3.47 13.64 25.61
N ARG A 103 -2.63 12.64 25.76
CA ARG A 103 -2.63 11.44 24.93
C ARG A 103 -3.98 10.70 24.93
N ASP A 104 -4.65 10.64 26.07
CA ASP A 104 -5.94 9.94 26.21
C ASP A 104 -7.10 10.63 25.49
N ASN A 105 -6.92 11.84 24.95
CA ASN A 105 -7.95 12.54 24.20
C ASN A 105 -8.34 11.80 22.91
N PHE A 106 -7.42 11.07 22.27
CA PHE A 106 -7.73 10.16 21.18
C PHE A 106 -8.81 9.12 21.57
N PHE A 107 -8.65 8.49 22.72
CA PHE A 107 -9.59 7.48 23.21
C PHE A 107 -10.91 8.08 23.66
N LYS A 108 -10.91 9.31 24.20
CA LYS A 108 -12.14 10.05 24.50
C LYS A 108 -12.91 10.38 23.23
N ALA A 109 -12.21 10.74 22.15
CA ALA A 109 -12.80 10.96 20.83
C ALA A 109 -13.45 9.68 20.28
N ILE A 110 -12.77 8.52 20.37
CA ILE A 110 -13.37 7.22 20.02
C ILE A 110 -14.64 6.97 20.82
N ASN A 111 -14.59 7.11 22.14
CA ASN A 111 -15.73 6.85 23.03
C ASN A 111 -16.91 7.78 22.77
N SER A 112 -16.67 9.00 22.25
CA SER A 112 -17.72 9.97 21.96
C SER A 112 -18.61 9.60 20.77
N ILE A 113 -18.12 8.72 19.88
CA ILE A 113 -18.86 8.25 18.70
C ILE A 113 -19.91 7.21 19.09
N ILE A 114 -19.69 6.55 20.21
CA ILE A 114 -20.49 5.43 20.70
C ILE A 114 -21.55 5.95 21.65
N ASP A 115 -22.78 5.47 21.50
CA ASP A 115 -23.85 5.86 22.39
C ASP A 115 -23.52 5.40 23.83
N LYS A 116 -23.58 6.34 24.78
CA LYS A 116 -23.34 6.05 26.20
C LYS A 116 -24.30 5.05 26.80
N LYS A 117 -25.49 4.92 26.22
CA LYS A 117 -26.57 4.05 26.71
C LYS A 117 -26.45 2.63 26.13
N ASP A 118 -25.75 2.46 25.01
CA ASP A 118 -25.65 1.18 24.31
C ASP A 118 -24.18 0.89 23.93
N LYS A 119 -23.39 0.57 24.97
CA LYS A 119 -21.99 0.23 24.78
C LYS A 119 -21.86 -1.06 23.98
N PRO A 120 -20.97 -1.12 23.00
CA PRO A 120 -20.81 -2.29 22.14
C PRO A 120 -20.34 -3.49 22.95
N LYS A 121 -20.93 -4.66 22.66
CA LYS A 121 -20.52 -5.95 23.24
C LYS A 121 -19.40 -6.60 22.41
N SER A 122 -19.26 -6.20 21.15
CA SER A 122 -18.22 -6.74 20.27
C SER A 122 -17.61 -5.66 19.40
N ILE A 123 -16.27 -5.64 19.35
CA ILE A 123 -15.47 -4.64 18.66
C ILE A 123 -14.49 -5.33 17.71
N GLY A 124 -14.57 -5.04 16.42
CA GLY A 124 -13.60 -5.45 15.42
C GLY A 124 -12.33 -4.60 15.51
N ILE A 125 -11.18 -5.25 15.49
CA ILE A 125 -9.86 -4.61 15.49
C ILE A 125 -8.92 -5.31 14.51
N GLU A 126 -7.83 -4.66 14.19
CA GLU A 126 -6.78 -5.17 13.29
C GLU A 126 -5.65 -5.75 14.14
N ASN A 127 -5.68 -7.07 14.43
CA ASN A 127 -4.66 -7.73 15.24
C ASN A 127 -3.26 -7.71 14.61
N ASP A 128 -3.18 -7.56 13.28
CA ASP A 128 -1.93 -7.43 12.52
C ASP A 128 -1.31 -6.03 12.56
N HIS A 129 -2.02 -5.06 13.14
CA HIS A 129 -1.57 -3.66 13.18
C HIS A 129 -1.68 -3.00 14.56
N ILE A 130 -2.75 -3.27 15.31
CA ILE A 130 -3.02 -2.59 16.57
C ILE A 130 -1.90 -2.85 17.60
N THR A 131 -1.39 -1.80 18.24
CA THR A 131 -0.40 -1.97 19.30
C THR A 131 -1.04 -2.49 20.59
N LEU A 132 -0.26 -3.20 21.42
CA LEU A 132 -0.72 -3.66 22.73
C LEU A 132 -1.14 -2.49 23.64
N GLU A 133 -0.47 -1.33 23.53
CA GLU A 133 -0.82 -0.12 24.27
C GLU A 133 -2.22 0.37 23.89
N ILE A 134 -2.49 0.52 22.59
CA ILE A 134 -3.80 0.94 22.10
C ILE A 134 -4.89 -0.05 22.50
N LYS A 135 -4.64 -1.34 22.31
CA LYS A 135 -5.58 -2.40 22.74
C LYS A 135 -5.86 -2.37 24.24
N GLY A 136 -4.82 -2.19 25.06
CA GLY A 136 -4.94 -2.07 26.52
C GLY A 136 -5.84 -0.89 26.92
N LYS A 137 -5.66 0.27 26.31
CA LYS A 137 -6.49 1.46 26.53
C LYS A 137 -7.95 1.24 26.08
N LEU A 138 -8.16 0.61 24.92
CA LEU A 138 -9.51 0.26 24.46
C LEU A 138 -10.19 -0.73 25.39
N ASN A 139 -9.50 -1.72 25.94
CA ASN A 139 -10.02 -2.64 26.95
C ASN A 139 -10.51 -1.89 28.19
N SER A 140 -9.77 -0.88 28.66
CA SER A 140 -10.17 -0.07 29.82
C SER A 140 -11.41 0.82 29.56
N ILE A 141 -11.69 1.17 28.32
CA ILE A 141 -12.86 1.97 27.93
C ILE A 141 -14.10 1.09 27.71
N PHE A 142 -13.87 -0.09 27.15
CA PHE A 142 -14.90 -1.05 26.74
C PHE A 142 -14.74 -2.37 27.53
N GLU A 143 -14.75 -2.27 28.85
CA GLU A 143 -14.46 -3.39 29.79
C GLU A 143 -15.30 -4.65 29.52
N ASN A 144 -16.53 -4.49 29.04
CA ASN A 144 -17.46 -5.60 28.78
C ASN A 144 -17.51 -6.02 27.29
N ALA A 145 -16.65 -5.46 26.44
CA ALA A 145 -16.63 -5.80 25.03
C ALA A 145 -15.65 -6.93 24.72
N THR A 146 -16.06 -7.81 23.82
CA THR A 146 -15.16 -8.80 23.21
C THR A 146 -14.50 -8.20 21.99
N PHE A 147 -13.17 -8.24 21.92
CA PHE A 147 -12.41 -7.78 20.76
C PHE A 147 -12.19 -8.93 19.78
N LYS A 148 -12.63 -8.75 18.53
CA LYS A 148 -12.55 -9.74 17.45
C LYS A 148 -11.60 -9.26 16.35
N ASP A 149 -10.74 -10.15 15.87
CA ASP A 149 -9.85 -9.84 14.75
C ASP A 149 -10.63 -9.83 13.42
N ILE A 150 -10.52 -8.72 12.68
CA ILE A 150 -11.12 -8.55 11.36
C ILE A 150 -10.08 -8.39 10.24
N SER A 151 -8.78 -8.35 10.53
CA SER A 151 -7.69 -8.04 9.60
C SER A 151 -7.72 -8.89 8.33
N LYS A 152 -7.91 -10.21 8.46
CA LYS A 152 -7.99 -11.11 7.29
C LYS A 152 -9.18 -10.82 6.36
N LYS A 153 -10.29 -10.33 6.89
CA LYS A 153 -11.46 -9.93 6.07
C LYS A 153 -11.15 -8.64 5.33
N LEU A 154 -10.55 -7.66 6.00
CA LEU A 154 -10.13 -6.40 5.39
C LEU A 154 -9.11 -6.62 4.27
N MET A 155 -8.14 -7.52 4.51
CA MET A 155 -7.19 -7.95 3.49
C MET A 155 -7.92 -8.50 2.24
N LYS A 156 -8.90 -9.38 2.41
CA LYS A 156 -9.68 -9.93 1.29
C LYS A 156 -10.44 -8.87 0.51
N HIS A 157 -10.95 -7.83 1.16
CA HIS A 157 -11.61 -6.72 0.48
C HIS A 157 -10.68 -5.99 -0.49
N ARG A 158 -9.39 -5.83 -0.13
CA ARG A 158 -8.40 -5.16 -0.96
C ARG A 158 -7.78 -6.06 -2.04
N MET A 159 -7.85 -7.38 -1.87
CA MET A 159 -7.28 -8.34 -2.85
C MET A 159 -7.98 -8.25 -4.21
N ILE A 160 -9.31 -8.09 -4.21
CA ILE A 160 -10.11 -8.01 -5.44
C ILE A 160 -10.33 -6.54 -5.77
N LYS A 161 -9.67 -6.08 -6.82
CA LYS A 161 -9.71 -4.68 -7.25
C LYS A 161 -11.00 -4.37 -8.01
N SER A 162 -11.57 -3.20 -7.74
CA SER A 162 -12.65 -2.64 -8.55
C SER A 162 -12.12 -2.14 -9.91
N ASP A 163 -13.03 -1.85 -10.83
CA ASP A 163 -12.66 -1.27 -12.13
C ASP A 163 -11.97 0.10 -11.96
N GLU A 164 -12.40 0.91 -10.97
CA GLU A 164 -11.77 2.21 -10.65
C GLU A 164 -10.35 2.02 -10.06
N GLU A 165 -10.13 1.02 -9.22
CA GLU A 165 -8.80 0.68 -8.71
C GLU A 165 -7.87 0.19 -9.83
N ILE A 166 -8.37 -0.64 -10.73
CA ILE A 166 -7.61 -1.15 -11.89
C ILE A 166 -7.17 0.01 -12.79
N GLU A 167 -8.02 1.01 -13.00
CA GLU A 167 -7.67 2.16 -13.83
C GLU A 167 -6.55 3.00 -13.22
N ILE A 168 -6.56 3.22 -11.89
CA ILE A 168 -5.44 3.89 -11.20
C ILE A 168 -4.16 3.08 -11.32
N ILE A 169 -4.23 1.75 -11.15
CA ILE A 169 -3.06 0.87 -11.25
C ILE A 169 -2.48 0.91 -12.68
N LYS A 170 -3.31 0.86 -13.73
CA LYS A 170 -2.86 1.00 -15.13
C LYS A 170 -2.14 2.33 -15.38
N ASN A 171 -2.70 3.42 -14.90
CA ASN A 171 -2.07 4.74 -15.03
C ASN A 171 -0.78 4.83 -14.23
N GLY A 172 -0.72 4.20 -13.04
CA GLY A 172 0.50 4.09 -12.26
C GLY A 172 1.59 3.33 -13.01
N ALA A 173 1.25 2.21 -13.66
CA ALA A 173 2.19 1.46 -14.49
C ALA A 173 2.75 2.32 -15.64
N ARG A 174 1.89 3.06 -16.36
CA ARG A 174 2.32 4.02 -17.40
C ARG A 174 3.28 5.08 -16.84
N ILE A 175 3.03 5.58 -15.64
CA ILE A 175 3.89 6.59 -15.01
C ILE A 175 5.22 5.98 -14.57
N ALA A 176 5.21 4.72 -14.10
CA ALA A 176 6.43 3.99 -13.79
C ALA A 176 7.33 3.84 -15.04
N ASP A 177 6.73 3.53 -16.20
CA ASP A 177 7.44 3.47 -17.48
C ASP A 177 8.09 4.82 -17.83
N LEU A 178 7.38 5.95 -17.69
CA LEU A 178 7.94 7.28 -17.93
C LEU A 178 9.13 7.61 -17.02
N GLY A 179 9.07 7.19 -15.75
CA GLY A 179 10.20 7.31 -14.83
C GLY A 179 11.40 6.48 -15.26
N ALA A 180 11.15 5.24 -15.66
CA ALA A 180 12.19 4.34 -16.15
C ALA A 180 12.82 4.82 -17.46
N GLU A 181 12.03 5.34 -18.39
CA GLU A 181 12.55 5.94 -19.63
C GLU A 181 13.49 7.13 -19.35
N GLU A 182 13.15 7.96 -18.36
CA GLU A 182 14.03 9.07 -17.95
C GLU A 182 15.33 8.58 -17.34
N ILE A 183 15.26 7.55 -16.49
CA ILE A 183 16.43 6.90 -15.90
C ILE A 183 17.35 6.34 -16.97
N VAL A 184 16.81 5.60 -17.95
CA VAL A 184 17.59 4.95 -19.01
C VAL A 184 18.41 5.96 -19.82
N LYS A 185 17.87 7.15 -20.10
CA LYS A 185 18.58 8.24 -20.82
C LYS A 185 19.83 8.71 -20.09
N LEU A 186 19.86 8.57 -18.76
CA LEU A 186 20.95 9.07 -17.91
C LEU A 186 22.00 7.99 -17.59
N ILE A 187 21.75 6.72 -17.95
CA ILE A 187 22.69 5.63 -17.68
C ILE A 187 23.95 5.79 -18.55
N LYS A 188 25.03 6.22 -17.90
CA LYS A 188 26.38 6.29 -18.49
C LYS A 188 27.43 6.28 -17.39
N PRO A 189 28.66 5.83 -17.64
CA PRO A 189 29.76 5.94 -16.70
C PRO A 189 29.94 7.38 -16.18
N GLY A 190 30.21 7.50 -14.88
CA GLY A 190 30.41 8.79 -14.21
C GLY A 190 29.16 9.43 -13.62
N GLN A 191 27.95 9.03 -13.98
CA GLN A 191 26.72 9.46 -13.29
C GLN A 191 26.58 8.73 -11.95
N THR A 192 25.94 9.37 -10.98
CA THR A 192 25.68 8.78 -9.68
C THR A 192 24.29 8.10 -9.61
N GLU A 193 24.18 7.06 -8.77
CA GLU A 193 22.88 6.42 -8.48
C GLU A 193 21.83 7.44 -8.02
N LEU A 194 22.25 8.38 -7.16
CA LEU A 194 21.36 9.39 -6.58
C LEU A 194 20.81 10.35 -7.62
N GLU A 195 21.66 10.89 -8.50
CA GLU A 195 21.23 11.83 -9.57
C GLU A 195 20.24 11.15 -10.54
N ILE A 196 20.51 9.91 -10.92
CA ILE A 196 19.63 9.12 -11.77
C ILE A 196 18.29 8.87 -11.08
N ALA A 197 18.30 8.51 -9.79
CA ALA A 197 17.08 8.25 -9.03
C ALA A 197 16.23 9.52 -8.84
N ILE A 198 16.86 10.68 -8.61
CA ILE A 198 16.16 11.97 -8.49
C ILE A 198 15.46 12.32 -9.81
N ALA A 199 16.13 12.16 -10.95
CA ALA A 199 15.55 12.48 -12.24
C ALA A 199 14.31 11.61 -12.56
N GLY A 200 14.39 10.31 -12.33
CA GLY A 200 13.25 9.39 -12.51
C GLY A 200 12.08 9.73 -11.60
N ARG A 201 12.36 10.02 -10.33
CA ARG A 201 11.35 10.46 -9.36
C ARG A 201 10.68 11.76 -9.78
N ASP A 202 11.46 12.79 -10.12
CA ASP A 202 10.93 14.10 -10.57
C ASP A 202 10.03 13.95 -11.80
N ARG A 203 10.43 13.10 -12.75
CA ARG A 203 9.62 12.81 -13.93
C ARG A 203 8.26 12.21 -13.58
N MET A 204 8.23 11.25 -12.66
CA MET A 204 6.99 10.61 -12.22
C MET A 204 6.10 11.56 -11.44
N GLU A 205 6.64 12.30 -10.47
CA GLU A 205 5.85 13.24 -9.65
C GLU A 205 5.22 14.35 -10.50
N ARG A 206 5.95 14.90 -11.47
CA ARG A 206 5.38 15.91 -12.41
C ARG A 206 4.25 15.33 -13.24
N GLU A 207 4.36 14.10 -13.70
CA GLU A 207 3.30 13.45 -14.46
C GLU A 207 2.07 13.15 -13.59
N ILE A 208 2.27 12.71 -12.32
CA ILE A 208 1.18 12.52 -11.36
C ILE A 208 0.46 13.86 -11.11
N ALA A 209 1.19 14.92 -10.82
CA ALA A 209 0.60 16.24 -10.58
C ALA A 209 -0.20 16.76 -11.78
N LYS A 210 0.23 16.47 -13.01
CA LYS A 210 -0.47 16.83 -14.24
C LYS A 210 -1.74 16.00 -14.45
N SER A 211 -1.65 14.66 -14.27
CA SER A 211 -2.72 13.72 -14.60
C SER A 211 -3.73 13.58 -13.47
N TYR A 212 -3.31 13.79 -12.23
CA TYR A 212 -4.08 13.63 -11.00
C TYR A 212 -3.90 14.84 -10.07
N PRO A 213 -4.37 16.02 -10.44
CA PRO A 213 -4.15 17.25 -9.65
C PRO A 213 -4.76 17.20 -8.24
N GLY A 214 -5.69 16.28 -7.97
CA GLY A 214 -6.25 16.04 -6.64
C GLY A 214 -5.47 15.02 -5.79
N ALA A 215 -4.41 14.41 -6.31
CA ALA A 215 -3.55 13.50 -5.56
C ALA A 215 -2.55 14.31 -4.69
N GLU A 216 -3.04 14.86 -3.58
CA GLU A 216 -2.29 15.80 -2.74
C GLU A 216 -1.18 15.15 -1.90
N TYR A 217 -1.31 13.87 -1.57
CA TYR A 217 -0.27 13.13 -0.85
C TYR A 217 0.58 12.35 -1.85
N MET A 218 1.87 12.61 -1.82
CA MET A 218 2.83 12.03 -2.76
C MET A 218 3.93 11.29 -1.99
N ASP A 219 4.15 10.04 -2.37
CA ASP A 219 5.25 9.21 -1.87
C ASP A 219 5.77 8.33 -3.02
N THR A 220 6.23 9.01 -4.05
CA THR A 220 6.87 8.40 -5.22
C THR A 220 8.35 8.27 -4.98
N TRP A 221 8.93 7.11 -5.28
CA TRP A 221 10.35 6.88 -5.06
C TRP A 221 10.96 5.99 -6.14
N VAL A 222 12.27 6.04 -6.21
CA VAL A 222 13.10 5.25 -7.11
C VAL A 222 14.17 4.56 -6.28
N TRP A 223 14.32 3.27 -6.46
CA TRP A 223 15.53 2.54 -6.08
C TRP A 223 16.32 2.25 -7.33
N PHE A 224 17.51 2.85 -7.41
CA PHE A 224 18.44 2.63 -8.50
C PHE A 224 19.80 2.28 -7.89
N GLN A 225 20.25 1.07 -8.16
CA GLN A 225 21.47 0.50 -7.59
C GLN A 225 22.39 0.07 -8.70
N SER A 226 23.72 0.07 -8.43
CA SER A 226 24.73 -0.30 -9.40
C SER A 226 25.86 -1.13 -8.80
N GLY A 227 26.39 -2.08 -9.55
CA GLY A 227 27.50 -2.91 -9.14
C GLY A 227 27.28 -3.58 -7.79
N ILE A 228 28.18 -3.38 -6.83
CA ILE A 228 28.07 -4.00 -5.49
C ILE A 228 26.78 -3.68 -4.75
N ASN A 229 26.15 -2.55 -5.03
CA ASN A 229 24.87 -2.19 -4.38
C ASN A 229 23.69 -3.01 -4.90
N THR A 230 23.89 -3.90 -5.89
CA THR A 230 22.83 -4.80 -6.39
C THR A 230 22.79 -6.15 -5.68
N ASP A 231 23.65 -6.38 -4.67
CA ASP A 231 23.72 -7.62 -3.90
C ASP A 231 22.50 -7.81 -2.95
N GLY A 232 21.68 -6.77 -2.76
CA GLY A 232 20.43 -6.80 -2.03
C GLY A 232 19.37 -5.91 -2.68
N ALA A 233 18.17 -6.44 -2.87
CA ALA A 233 17.08 -5.73 -3.56
C ALA A 233 16.69 -4.41 -2.87
N HIS A 234 16.92 -4.30 -1.56
CA HIS A 234 16.57 -3.12 -0.75
C HIS A 234 17.78 -2.27 -0.33
N ASN A 235 18.92 -2.43 -0.99
CA ASN A 235 20.05 -1.54 -0.74
C ASN A 235 19.68 -0.09 -1.14
N PRO A 236 20.08 0.90 -0.31
CA PRO A 236 19.80 2.29 -0.61
C PRO A 236 20.57 2.76 -1.85
N LYS A 237 20.00 3.69 -2.59
CA LYS A 237 20.74 4.47 -3.60
C LYS A 237 21.80 5.33 -2.92
N THR A 238 22.98 5.42 -3.51
CA THR A 238 24.14 6.11 -2.95
C THR A 238 24.72 7.13 -3.94
N ASN A 239 25.83 7.76 -3.56
CA ASN A 239 26.63 8.59 -4.45
C ASN A 239 27.64 7.77 -5.29
N ARG A 240 27.50 6.45 -5.32
CA ARG A 240 28.34 5.62 -6.17
C ARG A 240 28.16 6.02 -7.64
N THR A 241 29.30 6.21 -8.33
CA THR A 241 29.34 6.49 -9.76
C THR A 241 29.31 5.19 -10.57
N LEU A 242 28.52 5.18 -11.64
CA LEU A 242 28.40 4.06 -12.57
C LEU A 242 29.74 3.83 -13.31
N LYS A 243 30.07 2.56 -13.52
CA LYS A 243 31.24 2.10 -14.28
C LYS A 243 30.78 1.17 -15.40
N ASN A 244 31.62 1.00 -16.44
CA ASN A 244 31.42 -0.02 -17.44
C ASN A 244 31.36 -1.41 -16.79
N GLY A 245 30.46 -2.26 -17.27
CA GLY A 245 30.25 -3.61 -16.73
C GLY A 245 29.39 -3.66 -15.47
N ASP A 246 28.96 -2.53 -14.91
CA ASP A 246 28.06 -2.56 -13.76
C ASP A 246 26.72 -3.20 -14.12
N ILE A 247 26.27 -4.11 -13.26
CA ILE A 247 24.88 -4.56 -13.21
C ILE A 247 24.07 -3.45 -12.53
N LEU A 248 22.90 -3.16 -13.06
CA LEU A 248 21.98 -2.14 -12.55
C LEU A 248 20.66 -2.76 -12.15
N SER A 249 20.14 -2.33 -11.00
CA SER A 249 18.76 -2.57 -10.57
C SER A 249 17.98 -1.27 -10.69
N LEU A 250 17.07 -1.18 -11.66
CA LEU A 250 16.20 -0.04 -11.89
C LEU A 250 14.82 -0.35 -11.34
N ASN A 251 14.37 0.40 -10.35
CA ASN A 251 13.08 0.21 -9.72
C ASN A 251 12.38 1.56 -9.55
N THR A 252 11.21 1.72 -10.16
CA THR A 252 10.36 2.91 -10.09
C THR A 252 9.05 2.59 -9.41
N PHE A 253 8.65 3.41 -8.44
CA PHE A 253 7.47 3.20 -7.59
C PHE A 253 6.64 4.48 -7.52
N PRO A 254 5.83 4.80 -8.54
CA PRO A 254 4.86 5.89 -8.42
C PRO A 254 3.73 5.53 -7.46
N MET A 255 3.26 6.51 -6.71
CA MET A 255 2.08 6.39 -5.88
C MET A 255 1.02 7.40 -6.31
N ILE A 256 -0.13 6.92 -6.76
CA ILE A 256 -1.29 7.75 -7.10
C ILE A 256 -2.36 7.55 -6.03
N SER A 257 -2.63 8.57 -5.23
CA SER A 257 -3.67 8.52 -4.20
C SER A 257 -3.61 7.27 -3.29
N GLY A 258 -2.40 6.88 -2.91
CA GLY A 258 -2.12 5.71 -2.07
C GLY A 258 -1.90 4.40 -2.83
N TYR A 259 -2.18 4.34 -4.13
CA TYR A 259 -1.96 3.13 -4.94
C TYR A 259 -0.58 3.13 -5.55
N TYR A 260 0.24 2.18 -5.11
CA TYR A 260 1.54 1.92 -5.69
C TYR A 260 1.45 1.04 -6.92
N THR A 261 2.35 1.30 -7.85
CA THR A 261 2.74 0.38 -8.93
C THR A 261 4.25 0.31 -8.99
N ALA A 262 4.80 -0.62 -9.74
CA ALA A 262 6.23 -0.73 -9.93
C ALA A 262 6.61 -1.12 -11.36
N LEU A 263 7.78 -0.67 -11.76
CA LEU A 263 8.56 -1.27 -12.83
C LEU A 263 9.92 -1.61 -12.27
N GLU A 264 10.35 -2.86 -12.40
CA GLU A 264 11.64 -3.35 -11.94
C GLU A 264 12.39 -4.02 -13.08
N ARG A 265 13.62 -3.59 -13.37
CA ARG A 265 14.44 -4.11 -14.48
C ARG A 265 15.88 -4.23 -14.07
N THR A 266 16.52 -5.30 -14.56
CA THR A 266 17.98 -5.46 -14.53
C THR A 266 18.55 -4.99 -15.86
N LEU A 267 19.55 -4.11 -15.80
CA LEU A 267 20.25 -3.53 -16.93
C LEU A 267 21.77 -3.66 -16.74
N PHE A 268 22.54 -3.31 -17.77
CA PHE A 268 24.00 -3.32 -17.72
C PHE A 268 24.55 -2.02 -18.31
N VAL A 269 25.72 -1.59 -17.84
CA VAL A 269 26.39 -0.40 -18.37
C VAL A 269 27.38 -0.83 -19.47
N ASN A 270 27.01 -0.59 -20.72
CA ASN A 270 27.79 -0.82 -21.95
C ASN A 270 28.16 -2.29 -22.23
N GLU A 271 28.64 -3.03 -21.25
CA GLU A 271 29.13 -4.42 -21.40
C GLU A 271 28.57 -5.31 -20.28
N VAL A 272 28.56 -6.61 -20.52
CA VAL A 272 28.13 -7.64 -19.58
C VAL A 272 28.99 -8.88 -19.75
N ASP A 273 29.35 -9.53 -18.66
CA ASP A 273 30.02 -10.82 -18.70
C ASP A 273 29.05 -11.97 -19.04
N ASP A 274 29.60 -13.06 -19.58
CA ASP A 274 28.81 -14.21 -20.05
C ASP A 274 27.98 -14.85 -18.93
N ALA A 275 28.48 -14.87 -17.69
CA ALA A 275 27.78 -15.51 -16.57
C ALA A 275 26.57 -14.67 -16.16
N SER A 276 26.75 -13.35 -16.06
CA SER A 276 25.65 -12.40 -15.76
C SER A 276 24.60 -12.39 -16.86
N LEU A 277 25.02 -12.44 -18.14
CA LEU A 277 24.08 -12.48 -19.26
C LEU A 277 23.25 -13.77 -19.24
N LYS A 278 23.86 -14.94 -19.03
CA LYS A 278 23.13 -16.22 -18.92
C LYS A 278 22.14 -16.24 -17.77
N ALA A 279 22.52 -15.69 -16.61
CA ALA A 279 21.61 -15.58 -15.46
C ALA A 279 20.42 -14.65 -15.76
N TRP A 280 20.67 -13.52 -16.42
CA TRP A 280 19.63 -12.60 -16.86
C TRP A 280 18.68 -13.24 -17.87
N GLU A 281 19.20 -13.96 -18.88
CA GLU A 281 18.39 -14.68 -19.88
C GLU A 281 17.51 -15.76 -19.23
N ALA A 282 18.06 -16.50 -18.27
CA ALA A 282 17.30 -17.48 -17.50
C ALA A 282 16.14 -16.82 -16.73
N ASN A 283 16.42 -15.69 -16.06
CA ASN A 283 15.40 -14.94 -15.33
C ASN A 283 14.32 -14.38 -16.26
N VAL A 284 14.68 -13.82 -17.41
CA VAL A 284 13.72 -13.33 -18.43
C VAL A 284 12.82 -14.45 -18.94
N LYS A 285 13.39 -15.65 -19.18
CA LYS A 285 12.62 -16.82 -19.60
C LYS A 285 11.59 -17.24 -18.57
N VAL A 286 11.96 -17.27 -17.29
CA VAL A 286 11.07 -17.59 -16.17
C VAL A 286 10.00 -16.49 -16.00
N HIS A 287 10.38 -15.24 -16.09
CA HIS A 287 9.43 -14.10 -16.04
C HIS A 287 8.37 -14.20 -17.15
N LYS A 288 8.77 -14.41 -18.40
CA LYS A 288 7.83 -14.59 -19.52
C LYS A 288 6.89 -15.76 -19.29
N ARG A 289 7.42 -16.90 -18.80
CA ARG A 289 6.59 -18.05 -18.46
C ARG A 289 5.59 -17.73 -17.36
N GLY A 290 6.01 -16.98 -16.32
CA GLY A 290 5.13 -16.53 -15.26
C GLY A 290 3.93 -15.72 -15.79
N LEU A 291 4.17 -14.78 -16.71
CA LEU A 291 3.11 -13.99 -17.34
C LEU A 291 2.10 -14.88 -18.13
N GLU A 292 2.56 -15.93 -18.79
CA GLU A 292 1.70 -16.88 -19.51
C GLU A 292 0.82 -17.70 -18.55
N LEU A 293 1.30 -17.97 -17.34
CA LEU A 293 0.60 -18.78 -16.34
C LEU A 293 -0.46 -18.00 -15.56
N ILE A 294 -0.32 -16.68 -15.43
CA ILE A 294 -1.26 -15.85 -14.68
C ILE A 294 -2.60 -15.79 -15.42
N LYS A 295 -3.58 -16.59 -14.96
CA LYS A 295 -4.93 -16.68 -15.52
C LYS A 295 -5.95 -16.79 -14.39
N PRO A 296 -7.22 -16.37 -14.60
CA PRO A 296 -8.28 -16.60 -13.63
C PRO A 296 -8.40 -18.09 -13.26
N GLY A 297 -8.50 -18.38 -11.97
CA GLY A 297 -8.70 -19.73 -11.44
C GLY A 297 -7.42 -20.53 -11.16
N ILE A 298 -6.22 -20.05 -11.56
CA ILE A 298 -4.98 -20.72 -11.21
C ILE A 298 -4.55 -20.40 -9.77
N LYS A 299 -4.00 -21.38 -9.06
CA LYS A 299 -3.44 -21.15 -7.72
C LYS A 299 -2.05 -20.52 -7.82
N CYS A 300 -1.73 -19.60 -6.93
CA CYS A 300 -0.39 -19.00 -6.84
C CYS A 300 0.70 -20.06 -6.64
N SER A 301 0.43 -21.10 -5.82
CA SER A 301 1.37 -22.21 -5.61
C SER A 301 1.68 -22.99 -6.89
N GLN A 302 0.70 -23.22 -7.76
CA GLN A 302 0.91 -23.94 -9.04
C GLN A 302 1.84 -23.14 -9.97
N ILE A 303 1.68 -21.80 -10.01
CA ILE A 303 2.59 -20.93 -10.76
C ILE A 303 4.00 -21.06 -10.18
N CYS A 304 4.14 -21.00 -8.86
CA CYS A 304 5.44 -21.13 -8.19
C CYS A 304 6.12 -22.47 -8.47
N GLU A 305 5.39 -23.58 -8.40
CA GLU A 305 5.90 -24.92 -8.67
C GLU A 305 6.43 -25.02 -10.10
N GLU A 306 5.65 -24.60 -11.08
CA GLU A 306 6.07 -24.65 -12.49
C GLU A 306 7.27 -23.74 -12.77
N LEU A 307 7.33 -22.55 -12.16
CA LEU A 307 8.46 -21.66 -12.31
C LEU A 307 9.72 -22.18 -11.57
N ASN A 308 9.57 -22.88 -10.44
CA ASN A 308 10.66 -23.57 -9.78
C ASN A 308 11.25 -24.69 -10.67
N ASP A 309 10.40 -25.50 -11.27
CA ASP A 309 10.84 -26.57 -12.16
C ASP A 309 11.60 -26.01 -13.38
N LEU A 310 11.12 -24.91 -13.95
CA LEU A 310 11.80 -24.21 -15.02
C LEU A 310 13.15 -23.66 -14.55
N PHE A 311 13.22 -22.99 -13.40
CA PHE A 311 14.48 -22.46 -12.85
C PHE A 311 15.48 -23.57 -12.51
N ALA A 312 15.01 -24.72 -11.99
CA ALA A 312 15.84 -25.89 -11.73
C ALA A 312 16.42 -26.46 -13.03
N SER A 313 15.61 -26.59 -14.09
CA SER A 313 16.06 -27.06 -15.40
C SER A 313 17.12 -26.16 -16.05
N LEU A 314 17.13 -24.87 -15.70
CA LEU A 314 18.11 -23.88 -16.14
C LEU A 314 19.34 -23.81 -15.22
N GLY A 315 19.33 -24.51 -14.08
CA GLY A 315 20.47 -24.56 -13.13
C GLY A 315 20.54 -23.35 -12.18
N TYR A 316 19.45 -22.58 -12.00
CA TYR A 316 19.45 -21.34 -11.23
C TYR A 316 18.53 -21.34 -9.99
N LEU A 317 17.77 -22.40 -9.71
CA LEU A 317 16.82 -22.42 -8.59
C LEU A 317 17.47 -22.12 -7.23
N GLN A 318 18.71 -22.56 -7.02
CA GLN A 318 19.46 -22.34 -5.76
C GLN A 318 19.74 -20.86 -5.47
N TYR A 319 19.64 -19.99 -6.46
CA TYR A 319 19.84 -18.54 -6.30
C TYR A 319 18.53 -17.78 -6.02
N ARG A 320 17.39 -18.47 -6.08
CA ARG A 320 16.10 -17.87 -5.77
C ARG A 320 15.91 -17.74 -4.25
N THR A 321 15.77 -16.52 -3.75
CA THR A 321 15.67 -16.24 -2.32
C THR A 321 14.29 -15.74 -1.86
N PHE A 322 13.40 -15.37 -2.80
CA PHE A 322 12.05 -14.86 -2.49
C PHE A 322 11.03 -15.24 -3.59
N GLY A 323 9.75 -14.83 -3.42
CA GLY A 323 8.68 -15.17 -4.36
C GLY A 323 8.84 -14.57 -5.75
N TYR A 324 8.05 -15.05 -6.71
CA TYR A 324 8.10 -14.60 -8.11
C TYR A 324 7.37 -13.29 -8.38
N GLY A 325 6.57 -12.83 -7.46
CA GLY A 325 5.83 -11.60 -7.60
C GLY A 325 4.85 -11.41 -6.45
N HIS A 326 4.22 -10.24 -6.41
CA HIS A 326 3.24 -9.87 -5.41
C HIS A 326 2.22 -8.90 -5.99
N SER A 327 1.08 -8.74 -5.29
CA SER A 327 0.05 -7.78 -5.67
C SER A 327 0.46 -6.34 -5.39
N PHE A 328 -0.25 -5.42 -6.04
CA PHE A 328 -0.23 -3.99 -5.74
C PHE A 328 -1.61 -3.54 -5.22
N GLY A 329 -1.62 -2.43 -4.51
CA GLY A 329 -2.84 -1.85 -3.95
C GLY A 329 -2.56 -0.68 -3.04
N MET A 330 -3.53 -0.38 -2.18
CA MET A 330 -3.47 0.72 -1.23
C MET A 330 -2.31 0.54 -0.27
N LEU A 331 -1.30 1.42 -0.37
CA LEU A 331 -0.11 1.48 0.48
C LEU A 331 0.64 0.14 0.63
N SER A 332 0.62 -0.68 -0.44
CA SER A 332 1.10 -2.06 -0.43
C SER A 332 2.59 -2.24 -0.10
N HIS A 333 3.41 -1.18 -0.21
CA HIS A 333 4.82 -1.21 0.15
C HIS A 333 5.08 -0.96 1.64
N PHE A 334 4.13 -0.37 2.37
CA PHE A 334 4.30 -0.05 3.79
C PHE A 334 3.62 -1.05 4.72
N TYR A 335 2.44 -1.57 4.33
CA TYR A 335 1.54 -2.21 5.29
C TYR A 335 1.08 -3.62 4.91
N GLY A 336 1.89 -4.32 4.19
CA GLY A 336 1.59 -5.71 3.88
C GLY A 336 0.97 -5.89 2.51
N ARG A 337 1.58 -6.80 1.80
CA ARG A 337 1.18 -7.23 0.48
C ARG A 337 0.01 -8.19 0.61
N GLU A 338 -1.01 -7.98 -0.21
CA GLU A 338 -2.26 -8.71 -0.09
C GLU A 338 -2.14 -10.14 -0.59
N ALA A 339 -1.35 -10.38 -1.62
CA ALA A 339 -1.07 -11.71 -2.15
C ALA A 339 0.29 -11.74 -2.85
N GLY A 340 0.93 -12.89 -2.87
CA GLY A 340 2.18 -13.12 -3.57
C GLY A 340 2.19 -14.45 -4.32
N LEU A 341 3.05 -14.58 -5.31
CA LEU A 341 3.32 -15.83 -5.99
C LEU A 341 4.33 -16.64 -5.15
N GLU A 342 3.82 -17.30 -4.12
CA GLU A 342 4.58 -18.06 -3.13
C GLU A 342 3.97 -19.45 -2.90
N LEU A 343 4.80 -20.41 -2.48
CA LEU A 343 4.35 -21.79 -2.22
C LEU A 343 3.37 -21.91 -1.05
N SER A 344 3.48 -21.01 -0.07
CA SER A 344 2.61 -21.00 1.11
C SER A 344 1.18 -20.51 0.84
N LEU A 345 0.93 -19.87 -0.29
CA LEU A 345 -0.38 -19.34 -0.64
C LEU A 345 -1.17 -20.35 -1.48
N ILE A 346 -1.95 -21.16 -0.81
CA ILE A 346 -2.90 -22.11 -1.43
C ILE A 346 -4.14 -21.38 -2.02
N HIS A 347 -4.20 -20.06 -1.92
CA HIS A 347 -5.37 -19.29 -2.32
C HIS A 347 -5.48 -19.22 -3.84
N ILE A 348 -6.65 -19.64 -4.31
CA ILE A 348 -7.16 -19.39 -5.65
C ILE A 348 -7.17 -17.86 -5.81
N SER A 349 -6.47 -17.34 -6.82
CA SER A 349 -6.82 -16.03 -7.31
C SER A 349 -8.25 -16.10 -7.79
N GLU A 350 -9.20 -15.58 -7.02
CA GLU A 350 -10.53 -15.26 -7.55
C GLU A 350 -10.32 -14.50 -8.87
N PRO A 351 -11.24 -14.61 -9.85
CA PRO A 351 -10.98 -14.09 -11.18
C PRO A 351 -10.71 -12.58 -11.13
N THR A 352 -9.46 -12.25 -10.92
CA THR A 352 -8.99 -10.92 -11.27
C THR A 352 -9.07 -10.89 -12.78
N ARG A 353 -9.94 -10.04 -13.32
CA ARG A 353 -9.89 -9.71 -14.75
C ARG A 353 -8.43 -9.37 -15.04
N PRO A 354 -7.81 -9.97 -16.06
CA PRO A 354 -6.44 -9.65 -16.38
C PRO A 354 -6.36 -8.16 -16.68
N ALA A 355 -5.70 -7.41 -15.80
CA ALA A 355 -5.18 -6.10 -16.16
C ALA A 355 -3.96 -6.39 -17.06
N LEU A 356 -4.15 -6.37 -18.33
CA LEU A 356 -3.09 -6.35 -19.35
C LEU A 356 -2.54 -4.97 -19.47
#